data_cf5cb9f661764358769610277ecaeb11
#
_entry.id   cf5cb9f661764358769610277ecaeb11
#
_cell.length_a   1.000
_cell.length_b   1.000
_cell.length_c   1.000
_cell.angle_alpha   90.00
_cell.angle_beta   90.00
_cell.angle_gamma   90.00
#
_symmetry.space_group_name_H-M   'P 1'
#
loop_
_entity.id
_entity.type
_entity.pdbx_description
1 polymer ?
#
loop_
_entity_poly.entity_id
_entity_poly.type
_entity_poly.pdbx_seq_one_letter_code
_entity_poly.pdbx_strand_id
1 'polypeptide(L)'
;MKDLSELEKKQYLDLNLWLPGDILLKADKMSMAHSLELRVPYLDREVFREAETYPVSYKLRGDTKAVLRTAANKTLPDAWANRTKKGFPVPIAKWLEDPEFSAKVRKSFASDVAGEYFDQDKLLAMLDDPRHERRKIWTAYTFLTWHEQFFEKFDA
;
A
#
# COMPACT_ATOMS: atom_id res chain seq x y z
N MET A 1 6.05 11.88 -23.20
CA MET A 1 6.67 12.07 -21.86
C MET A 1 7.84 13.08 -21.86
N LYS A 2 8.40 13.46 -22.99
CA LYS A 2 9.55 14.40 -23.01
C LYS A 2 9.21 15.80 -22.50
N ASP A 3 7.98 16.24 -22.64
CA ASP A 3 7.54 17.60 -22.32
C ASP A 3 6.85 17.73 -20.95
N LEU A 4 6.77 16.63 -20.16
CA LEU A 4 6.19 16.63 -18.85
C LEU A 4 7.22 17.01 -17.76
N SER A 5 6.79 17.80 -16.77
CA SER A 5 7.57 18.05 -15.57
C SER A 5 7.80 16.73 -14.79
N GLU A 6 8.77 16.72 -13.88
CA GLU A 6 9.07 15.53 -13.07
C GLU A 6 7.88 15.08 -12.21
N LEU A 7 7.05 16.01 -11.75
CA LEU A 7 5.86 15.69 -10.99
C LEU A 7 4.77 15.06 -11.87
N GLU A 8 4.56 15.59 -13.05
CA GLU A 8 3.61 15.04 -14.03
C GLU A 8 4.03 13.64 -14.50
N LYS A 9 5.32 13.39 -14.67
CA LYS A 9 5.86 12.05 -14.96
C LYS A 9 5.54 11.07 -13.82
N LYS A 10 5.75 11.48 -12.58
CA LYS A 10 5.41 10.65 -11.40
C LYS A 10 3.92 10.36 -11.33
N GLN A 11 3.07 11.38 -11.51
CA GLN A 11 1.61 11.20 -11.54
C GLN A 11 1.18 10.26 -12.67
N TYR A 12 1.80 10.38 -13.84
CA TYR A 12 1.52 9.49 -14.97
C TYR A 12 1.86 8.03 -14.64
N LEU A 13 3.01 7.77 -14.02
CA LEU A 13 3.40 6.41 -13.59
C LEU A 13 2.46 5.88 -12.52
N ASP A 14 2.11 6.71 -11.53
CA ASP A 14 1.17 6.31 -10.48
C ASP A 14 -0.20 5.94 -11.05
N LEU A 15 -0.73 6.72 -11.98
CA LEU A 15 -2.04 6.49 -12.60
C LEU A 15 -2.07 5.26 -13.51
N ASN A 16 -0.98 4.96 -14.20
CA ASN A 16 -0.95 3.90 -15.21
C ASN A 16 -0.37 2.57 -14.73
N LEU A 17 0.43 2.59 -13.68
CA LEU A 17 1.10 1.39 -13.15
C LEU A 17 0.67 1.08 -11.72
N TRP A 18 0.95 1.98 -10.79
CA TRP A 18 0.74 1.71 -9.38
C TRP A 18 -0.75 1.66 -8.99
N LEU A 19 -1.53 2.62 -9.45
CA LEU A 19 -2.96 2.68 -9.13
C LEU A 19 -3.72 1.44 -9.63
N PRO A 20 -3.65 1.05 -10.92
CA PRO A 20 -4.33 -0.15 -11.41
C PRO A 20 -3.68 -1.44 -10.91
N GLY A 21 -2.35 -1.53 -10.90
CA GLY A 21 -1.61 -2.76 -10.63
C GLY A 21 -1.49 -3.14 -9.15
N ASP A 22 -1.61 -2.17 -8.23
CA ASP A 22 -1.56 -2.42 -6.79
C ASP A 22 -2.84 -1.99 -6.08
N ILE A 23 -3.16 -0.70 -6.11
CA ILE A 23 -4.22 -0.13 -5.25
C ILE A 23 -5.60 -0.65 -5.64
N LEU A 24 -5.99 -0.53 -6.92
CA LEU A 24 -7.31 -0.95 -7.37
C LEU A 24 -7.44 -2.46 -7.42
N LEU A 25 -6.43 -3.17 -7.90
CA LEU A 25 -6.41 -4.63 -7.93
C LEU A 25 -6.58 -5.23 -6.54
N LYS A 26 -5.84 -4.72 -5.57
CA LYS A 26 -5.92 -5.16 -4.16
C LYS A 26 -7.27 -4.81 -3.54
N ALA A 27 -7.73 -3.56 -3.74
CA ALA A 27 -9.00 -3.11 -3.23
C ALA A 27 -10.16 -3.96 -3.75
N ASP A 28 -10.19 -4.22 -5.05
CA ASP A 28 -11.22 -5.06 -5.69
C ASP A 28 -11.17 -6.50 -5.18
N LYS A 29 -10.01 -7.16 -5.25
CA LYS A 29 -9.88 -8.55 -4.80
C LYS A 29 -10.26 -8.74 -3.33
N MET A 30 -9.85 -7.84 -2.45
CA MET A 30 -10.14 -7.96 -1.03
C MET A 30 -11.62 -7.70 -0.72
N SER A 31 -12.23 -6.69 -1.33
CA SER A 31 -13.64 -6.37 -1.13
C SER A 31 -14.56 -7.44 -1.74
N MET A 32 -14.28 -7.89 -2.97
CA MET A 32 -15.06 -8.91 -3.66
C MET A 32 -14.95 -10.30 -3.00
N ALA A 33 -13.84 -10.60 -2.34
CA ALA A 33 -13.72 -11.81 -1.52
C ALA A 33 -14.75 -11.87 -0.37
N HIS A 34 -15.32 -10.72 -0.01
CA HIS A 34 -16.38 -10.57 0.99
C HIS A 34 -17.71 -10.08 0.38
N SER A 35 -17.90 -10.21 -0.93
CA SER A 35 -19.09 -9.76 -1.66
C SER A 35 -19.42 -8.27 -1.48
N LEU A 36 -18.40 -7.45 -1.26
CA LEU A 36 -18.53 -6.00 -1.11
C LEU A 36 -18.07 -5.31 -2.39
N GLU A 37 -18.96 -4.62 -3.08
CA GLU A 37 -18.61 -3.82 -4.25
C GLU A 37 -18.03 -2.46 -3.83
N LEU A 38 -16.78 -2.21 -4.22
CA LEU A 38 -16.09 -0.94 -3.98
C LEU A 38 -16.25 0.01 -5.16
N ARG A 39 -16.73 1.22 -4.91
CA ARG A 39 -16.79 2.31 -5.89
C ARG A 39 -15.74 3.36 -5.60
N VAL A 40 -15.16 3.92 -6.66
CA VAL A 40 -14.03 4.87 -6.59
C VAL A 40 -14.38 6.21 -7.27
N PRO A 41 -15.25 7.05 -6.68
CA PRO A 41 -15.81 8.23 -7.34
C PRO A 41 -14.76 9.25 -7.80
N TYR A 42 -13.58 9.28 -7.18
CA TYR A 42 -12.49 10.18 -7.61
C TYR A 42 -11.76 9.71 -8.87
N LEU A 43 -12.05 8.52 -9.37
CA LEU A 43 -11.55 8.00 -10.65
C LEU A 43 -12.59 8.09 -11.77
N ASP A 44 -13.73 8.73 -11.51
CA ASP A 44 -14.68 9.07 -12.54
C ASP A 44 -14.04 9.98 -13.60
N ARG A 45 -14.39 9.74 -14.87
CA ARG A 45 -13.78 10.42 -16.01
C ARG A 45 -13.99 11.94 -15.99
N GLU A 46 -15.15 12.39 -15.54
CA GLU A 46 -15.45 13.82 -15.46
C GLU A 46 -14.66 14.49 -14.33
N VAL A 47 -14.55 13.81 -13.17
CA VAL A 47 -13.69 14.28 -12.06
C VAL A 47 -12.22 14.34 -12.49
N PHE A 48 -11.78 13.37 -13.27
CA PHE A 48 -10.40 13.34 -13.77
C PHE A 48 -10.14 14.47 -14.76
N ARG A 49 -11.03 14.70 -15.73
CA ARG A 49 -10.94 15.82 -16.68
C ARG A 49 -10.89 17.17 -15.97
N GLU A 50 -11.74 17.37 -14.97
CA GLU A 50 -11.70 18.59 -14.15
C GLU A 50 -10.36 18.72 -13.42
N ALA A 51 -9.85 17.64 -12.82
CA ALA A 51 -8.55 17.64 -12.14
C ALA A 51 -7.37 17.94 -13.08
N GLU A 52 -7.43 17.57 -14.34
CA GLU A 52 -6.38 17.88 -15.34
C GLU A 52 -6.30 19.38 -15.65
N THR A 53 -7.39 20.12 -15.55
CA THR A 53 -7.40 21.56 -15.83
C THR A 53 -6.62 22.39 -14.82
N TYR A 54 -6.39 21.88 -13.62
CA TYR A 54 -5.68 22.61 -12.56
C TYR A 54 -4.16 22.50 -12.73
N PRO A 55 -3.43 23.62 -12.70
CA PRO A 55 -1.98 23.60 -12.71
C PRO A 55 -1.43 22.92 -11.44
N VAL A 56 -0.27 22.31 -11.56
CA VAL A 56 0.40 21.59 -10.46
C VAL A 56 0.60 22.48 -9.22
N SER A 57 0.97 23.75 -9.43
CA SER A 57 1.13 24.73 -8.35
C SER A 57 -0.16 24.95 -7.53
N TYR A 58 -1.31 24.82 -8.17
CA TYR A 58 -2.59 24.94 -7.50
C TYR A 58 -2.96 23.67 -6.74
N LYS A 59 -2.67 22.50 -7.32
CA LYS A 59 -2.91 21.19 -6.69
C LYS A 59 -2.11 21.02 -5.39
N LEU A 60 -0.90 21.60 -5.33
CA LEU A 60 0.03 21.49 -4.20
C LEU A 60 0.13 22.75 -3.33
N ARG A 61 -0.80 23.70 -3.47
CA ARG A 61 -0.78 24.97 -2.73
C ARG A 61 -0.91 24.73 -1.22
N GLY A 62 0.20 24.85 -0.50
CA GLY A 62 0.23 24.80 0.97
C GLY A 62 0.09 23.39 1.59
N ASP A 63 -0.57 22.46 0.93
CA ASP A 63 -0.77 21.08 1.37
C ASP A 63 -1.08 20.18 0.17
N THR A 64 -0.91 18.88 0.36
CA THR A 64 -1.45 17.90 -0.59
C THR A 64 -2.98 17.93 -0.59
N LYS A 65 -3.60 17.78 -1.78
CA LYS A 65 -5.07 17.81 -1.95
C LYS A 65 -5.71 19.19 -1.73
N ALA A 66 -4.99 20.28 -1.94
CA ALA A 66 -5.49 21.65 -1.69
C ALA A 66 -6.83 21.93 -2.38
N VAL A 67 -6.99 21.58 -3.65
CA VAL A 67 -8.22 21.76 -4.42
C VAL A 67 -9.39 21.03 -3.78
N LEU A 68 -9.20 19.75 -3.42
CA LEU A 68 -10.21 18.91 -2.80
C LEU A 68 -10.62 19.45 -1.42
N ARG A 69 -9.65 19.90 -0.61
CA ARG A 69 -9.92 20.50 0.71
C ARG A 69 -10.70 21.80 0.57
N THR A 70 -10.34 22.64 -0.40
CA THR A 70 -11.09 23.89 -0.69
C THR A 70 -12.53 23.60 -1.07
N ALA A 71 -12.78 22.59 -1.89
CA ALA A 71 -14.14 22.16 -2.24
C ALA A 71 -14.88 21.59 -1.02
N ALA A 72 -14.22 20.71 -0.25
CA ALA A 72 -14.80 20.09 0.93
C ALA A 72 -15.22 21.11 2.03
N ASN A 73 -14.44 22.17 2.21
CA ASN A 73 -14.76 23.25 3.17
C ASN A 73 -16.08 23.97 2.88
N LYS A 74 -16.63 23.82 1.67
CA LYS A 74 -17.95 24.40 1.33
C LYS A 74 -19.12 23.58 1.89
N THR A 75 -18.89 22.30 2.19
CA THR A 75 -19.95 21.34 2.54
C THR A 75 -19.70 20.58 3.83
N LEU A 76 -18.45 20.49 4.25
CA LEU A 76 -18.03 19.74 5.44
C LEU A 76 -17.53 20.69 6.54
N PRO A 77 -17.70 20.34 7.82
CA PRO A 77 -17.04 21.04 8.92
C PRO A 77 -15.51 21.07 8.73
N ASP A 78 -14.88 22.18 9.11
CA ASP A 78 -13.44 22.41 8.95
C ASP A 78 -12.57 21.27 9.52
N ALA A 79 -12.91 20.79 10.71
CA ALA A 79 -12.21 19.68 11.36
C ALA A 79 -12.18 18.38 10.52
N TRP A 80 -13.12 18.21 9.59
CA TRP A 80 -13.20 17.06 8.68
C TRP A 80 -12.47 17.35 7.36
N ALA A 81 -12.77 18.51 6.75
CA ALA A 81 -12.19 18.91 5.47
C ALA A 81 -10.65 19.06 5.56
N ASN A 82 -10.14 19.56 6.68
CA ASN A 82 -8.72 19.83 6.90
C ASN A 82 -8.03 18.80 7.79
N ARG A 83 -8.65 17.65 8.03
CA ARG A 83 -8.05 16.59 8.84
C ARG A 83 -6.70 16.13 8.26
N THR A 84 -5.71 15.98 9.13
CA THR A 84 -4.42 15.42 8.76
C THR A 84 -4.58 14.02 8.16
N LYS A 85 -3.92 13.78 7.03
CA LYS A 85 -3.93 12.47 6.38
C LYS A 85 -3.41 11.41 7.34
N LYS A 86 -4.23 10.39 7.58
CA LYS A 86 -3.79 9.14 8.21
C LYS A 86 -3.67 8.07 7.11
N GLY A 87 -2.52 7.37 7.08
CA GLY A 87 -2.37 6.18 6.25
C GLY A 87 -3.22 5.03 6.80
N PHE A 88 -3.09 3.85 6.22
CA PHE A 88 -3.66 2.60 6.75
C PHE A 88 -2.55 1.86 7.52
N PRO A 89 -2.27 2.22 8.78
CA PRO A 89 -1.24 1.55 9.55
C PRO A 89 -1.70 0.13 9.84
N VAL A 90 -0.95 -0.84 9.35
CA VAL A 90 -1.13 -2.25 9.71
C VAL A 90 -0.38 -2.49 11.02
N PRO A 91 -1.00 -3.07 12.05
CA PRO A 91 -0.40 -3.26 13.36
C PRO A 91 0.55 -4.48 13.40
N ILE A 92 1.51 -4.54 12.47
CA ILE A 92 2.43 -5.68 12.29
C ILE A 92 3.18 -6.00 13.59
N ALA A 93 3.67 -4.97 14.29
CA ALA A 93 4.37 -5.18 15.56
C ALA A 93 3.49 -5.90 16.59
N LYS A 94 2.19 -5.53 16.67
CA LYS A 94 1.23 -6.21 17.55
C LYS A 94 0.95 -7.65 17.13
N TRP A 95 0.89 -7.92 15.82
CA TRP A 95 0.71 -9.28 15.32
C TRP A 95 1.92 -10.17 15.64
N LEU A 96 3.13 -9.61 15.59
CA LEU A 96 4.34 -10.34 15.95
C LEU A 96 4.47 -10.59 17.47
N GLU A 97 3.68 -9.91 18.30
CA GLU A 97 3.56 -10.20 19.74
C GLU A 97 2.66 -11.43 20.00
N ASP A 98 1.81 -11.83 19.03
CA ASP A 98 1.03 -13.05 19.11
C ASP A 98 1.92 -14.28 18.89
N PRO A 99 1.97 -15.25 19.85
CA PRO A 99 2.87 -16.39 19.77
C PRO A 99 2.61 -17.30 18.56
N GLU A 100 1.34 -17.46 18.16
CA GLU A 100 0.99 -18.32 17.02
C GLU A 100 1.46 -17.69 15.72
N PHE A 101 1.20 -16.40 15.55
CA PHE A 101 1.65 -15.69 14.36
C PHE A 101 3.18 -15.59 14.30
N SER A 102 3.84 -15.27 15.41
CA SER A 102 5.31 -15.23 15.50
C SER A 102 5.93 -16.58 15.17
N ALA A 103 5.35 -17.69 15.63
CA ALA A 103 5.80 -19.03 15.28
C ALA A 103 5.65 -19.34 13.79
N LYS A 104 4.56 -18.90 13.15
CA LYS A 104 4.36 -19.02 11.69
C LYS A 104 5.44 -18.27 10.92
N VAL A 105 5.73 -17.03 11.31
CA VAL A 105 6.78 -16.22 10.68
C VAL A 105 8.15 -16.88 10.84
N ARG A 106 8.49 -17.33 12.06
CA ARG A 106 9.74 -18.03 12.35
C ARG A 106 9.91 -19.31 11.52
N LYS A 107 8.83 -20.09 11.41
CA LYS A 107 8.83 -21.31 10.56
C LYS A 107 9.09 -20.97 9.10
N SER A 108 8.45 -19.93 8.58
CA SER A 108 8.68 -19.47 7.19
C SER A 108 10.13 -19.01 6.98
N PHE A 109 10.70 -18.30 7.94
CA PHE A 109 12.10 -17.83 7.89
C PHE A 109 13.14 -18.96 8.01
N ALA A 110 12.76 -20.07 8.63
CA ALA A 110 13.59 -21.26 8.76
C ALA A 110 13.40 -22.27 7.62
N SER A 111 12.63 -21.97 6.59
CA SER A 111 12.42 -22.86 5.44
C SER A 111 13.63 -22.88 4.51
N ASP A 112 13.78 -23.96 3.73
CA ASP A 112 14.83 -24.09 2.70
C ASP A 112 14.74 -22.96 1.68
N VAL A 113 13.54 -22.60 1.25
CA VAL A 113 13.28 -21.48 0.34
C VAL A 113 13.78 -20.15 0.90
N ALA A 114 13.63 -19.92 2.22
CA ALA A 114 14.19 -18.70 2.82
C ALA A 114 15.71 -18.65 2.67
N GLY A 115 16.39 -19.78 2.81
CA GLY A 115 17.85 -19.90 2.62
C GLY A 115 18.31 -19.67 1.18
N GLU A 116 17.45 -19.92 0.18
CA GLU A 116 17.77 -19.66 -1.23
C GLU A 116 17.79 -18.16 -1.57
N TYR A 117 16.92 -17.36 -0.92
CA TYR A 117 16.71 -15.94 -1.26
C TYR A 117 17.33 -14.98 -0.26
N PHE A 118 17.55 -15.40 0.98
CA PHE A 118 17.96 -14.56 2.10
C PHE A 118 19.12 -15.16 2.89
N ASP A 119 19.86 -14.29 3.56
CA ASP A 119 20.73 -14.68 4.67
C ASP A 119 19.82 -15.06 5.87
N GLN A 120 19.67 -16.37 6.08
CA GLN A 120 18.68 -16.91 7.01
C GLN A 120 18.98 -16.55 8.47
N ASP A 121 20.26 -16.46 8.84
CA ASP A 121 20.63 -16.04 10.20
C ASP A 121 20.22 -14.59 10.46
N LYS A 122 20.45 -13.70 9.51
CA LYS A 122 20.00 -12.30 9.61
C LYS A 122 18.48 -12.19 9.62
N LEU A 123 17.80 -13.02 8.82
CA LEU A 123 16.35 -13.04 8.77
C LEU A 123 15.74 -13.44 10.12
N LEU A 124 16.28 -14.50 10.73
CA LEU A 124 15.85 -14.96 12.04
C LEU A 124 16.19 -13.96 13.16
N ALA A 125 17.35 -13.33 13.10
CA ALA A 125 17.77 -12.31 14.07
C ALA A 125 16.86 -11.07 14.08
N MET A 126 16.16 -10.75 12.97
CA MET A 126 15.16 -9.66 12.96
C MET A 126 13.99 -9.92 13.93
N LEU A 127 13.72 -11.19 14.25
CA LEU A 127 12.64 -11.55 15.18
C LEU A 127 12.99 -11.30 16.66
N ASP A 128 14.23 -10.94 16.96
CA ASP A 128 14.65 -10.57 18.33
C ASP A 128 14.29 -9.11 18.65
N ASP A 129 14.16 -8.24 17.62
CA ASP A 129 13.60 -6.88 17.76
C ASP A 129 12.49 -6.61 16.73
N PRO A 130 11.33 -7.26 16.88
CA PRO A 130 10.25 -7.20 15.89
C PRO A 130 9.61 -5.82 15.77
N ARG A 131 9.72 -4.95 16.77
CA ARG A 131 9.18 -3.59 16.70
C ARG A 131 9.99 -2.70 15.76
N HIS A 132 11.31 -2.83 15.81
CA HIS A 132 12.20 -2.07 14.94
C HIS A 132 12.18 -2.61 13.51
N GLU A 133 12.26 -3.92 13.36
CA GLU A 133 12.43 -4.61 12.07
C GLU A 133 11.09 -4.97 11.38
N ARG A 134 9.93 -4.59 11.95
CA ARG A 134 8.58 -4.99 11.51
C ARG A 134 8.32 -4.89 10.00
N ARG A 135 8.87 -3.87 9.32
CA ARG A 135 8.67 -3.71 7.87
C ARG A 135 9.45 -4.73 7.07
N LYS A 136 10.69 -4.98 7.44
CA LYS A 136 11.53 -5.98 6.78
C LYS A 136 10.98 -7.38 7.02
N ILE A 137 10.62 -7.69 8.26
CA ILE A 137 9.97 -8.96 8.63
C ILE A 137 8.71 -9.16 7.77
N TRP A 138 7.84 -8.16 7.68
CA TRP A 138 6.62 -8.25 6.88
C TRP A 138 6.91 -8.46 5.41
N THR A 139 7.86 -7.72 4.85
CA THR A 139 8.23 -7.84 3.43
C THR A 139 8.77 -9.24 3.11
N ALA A 140 9.70 -9.75 3.91
CA ALA A 140 10.25 -11.08 3.71
C ALA A 140 9.18 -12.17 3.91
N TYR A 141 8.36 -12.07 4.95
CA TYR A 141 7.28 -13.02 5.22
C TYR A 141 6.23 -13.05 4.10
N THR A 142 5.81 -11.90 3.58
CA THR A 142 4.86 -11.85 2.47
C THR A 142 5.46 -12.42 1.18
N PHE A 143 6.73 -12.19 0.91
CA PHE A 143 7.42 -12.81 -0.22
C PHE A 143 7.45 -14.34 -0.09
N LEU A 144 7.87 -14.87 1.04
CA LEU A 144 7.93 -16.32 1.27
C LEU A 144 6.54 -16.97 1.22
N THR A 145 5.53 -16.32 1.77
CA THR A 145 4.14 -16.78 1.70
C THR A 145 3.64 -16.80 0.25
N TRP A 146 3.97 -15.76 -0.53
CA TRP A 146 3.64 -15.73 -1.95
C TRP A 146 4.35 -16.85 -2.71
N HIS A 147 5.65 -17.07 -2.46
CA HIS A 147 6.41 -18.14 -3.08
C HIS A 147 5.78 -19.52 -2.81
N GLU A 148 5.50 -19.81 -1.54
CA GLU A 148 4.81 -21.06 -1.13
C GLU A 148 3.50 -21.27 -1.87
N GLN A 149 2.67 -20.22 -2.02
CA GLN A 149 1.36 -20.34 -2.67
C GLN A 149 1.46 -20.58 -4.18
N PHE A 150 2.43 -19.97 -4.86
CA PHE A 150 2.50 -19.95 -6.31
C PHE A 150 3.47 -20.95 -6.91
N PHE A 151 4.45 -21.43 -6.16
CA PHE A 151 5.48 -22.34 -6.68
C PHE A 151 5.51 -23.71 -5.99
N GLU A 152 5.11 -23.79 -4.71
CA GLU A 152 5.15 -25.07 -4.01
C GLU A 152 3.77 -25.79 -4.03
N LYS A 153 2.67 -25.04 -3.93
CA LYS A 153 1.33 -25.66 -3.88
C LYS A 153 0.71 -25.92 -5.26
N PHE A 154 1.25 -25.33 -6.34
CA PHE A 154 0.77 -25.62 -7.70
C PHE A 154 1.47 -26.81 -8.34
N ASP A 155 2.61 -27.24 -7.84
CA ASP A 155 3.33 -28.40 -8.34
C ASP A 155 2.96 -29.72 -7.61
N ALA A 156 1.99 -29.66 -6.68
CA ALA A 156 1.44 -30.80 -5.93
C ALA A 156 0.00 -31.14 -6.43
#